data_137acb904b17d46d0869b834275cc2a2
#
_entry.id   137acb904b17d46d0869b834275cc2a2
#
_cell.length_a   1.000
_cell.length_b   1.000
_cell.length_c   1.000
_cell.angle_alpha   90.00
_cell.angle_beta   90.00
_cell.angle_gamma   90.00
#
_symmetry.space_group_name_H-M   'P 1'
#
loop_
_entity.id
_entity.type
_entity.pdbx_description
1 polymer ?
#
loop_
_entity_poly.entity_id
_entity_poly.type
_entity_poly.pdbx_seq_one_letter_code
_entity_poly.pdbx_strand_id
1 'polypeptide(L)'
;MPTRLQLGPHFDVEEFDCHDGTQLPLNAQPALGYLVAHILEPLRSAFGAVHIVSGYRTPHENGMVGGAPDSRHLYDTHPSTPAVDLTCENGTTRDWYNWLARQLIAGGLGYYTSHVHVDLRSTAARW
;
A
#
# COMPACT_ATOMS: atom_id res chain seq x y z
N MET A 1 23.93 1.32 13.54
CA MET A 1 22.68 0.65 13.20
C MET A 1 22.54 0.57 11.68
N PRO A 2 22.36 -0.61 11.13
CA PRO A 2 22.05 -0.70 9.72
C PRO A 2 20.71 -0.05 9.46
N THR A 3 20.66 0.80 8.43
CA THR A 3 19.39 1.34 7.96
C THR A 3 18.65 0.26 7.20
N ARG A 4 17.34 0.19 7.39
CA ARG A 4 16.51 -0.69 6.60
C ARG A 4 16.43 -0.17 5.16
N LEU A 5 16.05 -1.05 4.25
CA LEU A 5 16.01 -0.77 2.82
C LEU A 5 15.10 0.42 2.50
N GLN A 6 15.60 1.33 1.67
CA GLN A 6 14.79 2.33 1.02
C GLN A 6 14.13 1.70 -0.22
N LEU A 7 12.81 1.80 -0.31
CA LEU A 7 12.06 1.14 -1.38
C LEU A 7 12.02 1.94 -2.69
N GLY A 8 12.33 3.21 -2.61
CA GLY A 8 12.38 4.11 -3.75
C GLY A 8 12.90 5.47 -3.33
N PRO A 9 13.06 6.44 -4.27
CA PRO A 9 13.59 7.76 -3.95
C PRO A 9 12.83 8.50 -2.84
N HIS A 10 11.54 8.20 -2.67
CA HIS A 10 10.67 8.94 -1.77
C HIS A 10 9.95 8.04 -0.75
N PHE A 11 10.33 6.76 -0.67
CA PHE A 11 9.65 5.80 0.21
C PHE A 11 10.65 4.96 0.97
N ASP A 12 10.56 4.99 2.30
CA ASP A 12 11.34 4.14 3.20
C ASP A 12 10.47 2.96 3.65
N VAL A 13 11.11 1.81 3.88
CA VAL A 13 10.40 0.60 4.28
C VAL A 13 9.62 0.81 5.59
N GLU A 14 10.12 1.65 6.49
CA GLU A 14 9.48 1.94 7.77
C GLU A 14 8.07 2.54 7.62
N GLU A 15 7.80 3.25 6.52
CA GLU A 15 6.48 3.84 6.28
C GLU A 15 5.40 2.77 6.14
N PHE A 16 5.80 1.54 5.84
CA PHE A 16 4.89 0.42 5.58
C PHE A 16 4.80 -0.55 6.75
N ASP A 17 5.50 -0.29 7.85
CA ASP A 17 5.43 -1.15 9.04
C ASP A 17 4.06 -1.04 9.71
N CYS A 18 3.73 -2.04 10.52
CA CYS A 18 2.49 -2.03 11.28
C CYS A 18 2.48 -0.87 12.28
N HIS A 19 1.29 -0.31 12.53
CA HIS A 19 1.13 0.83 13.43
C HIS A 19 1.54 0.50 14.88
N ASP A 20 1.55 -0.78 15.26
CA ASP A 20 2.02 -1.21 16.58
C ASP A 20 3.55 -1.27 16.69
N GLY A 21 4.28 -0.93 15.62
CA GLY A 21 5.73 -0.96 15.57
C GLY A 21 6.32 -2.26 15.04
N THR A 22 5.49 -3.28 14.78
CA THR A 22 5.98 -4.54 14.23
C THR A 22 6.49 -4.31 12.81
N GLN A 23 7.71 -4.74 12.54
CA GLN A 23 8.31 -4.62 11.22
C GLN A 23 7.69 -5.61 10.25
N LEU A 24 7.48 -5.18 9.01
CA LEU A 24 6.96 -6.05 7.96
C LEU A 24 7.93 -7.20 7.67
N PRO A 25 7.42 -8.35 7.20
CA PRO A 25 8.27 -9.50 6.90
C PRO A 25 9.20 -9.21 5.72
N LEU A 26 10.45 -9.70 5.81
CA LEU A 26 11.45 -9.46 4.78
C LEU A 26 11.01 -9.95 3.41
N ASN A 27 10.27 -11.06 3.34
CA ASN A 27 9.82 -11.63 2.07
C ASN A 27 8.74 -10.82 1.38
N ALA A 28 8.19 -9.79 2.03
CA ALA A 28 7.25 -8.86 1.40
C ALA A 28 7.96 -7.68 0.71
N GLN A 29 9.23 -7.43 1.03
CA GLN A 29 9.97 -6.27 0.51
C GLN A 29 10.08 -6.25 -1.02
N PRO A 30 10.37 -7.36 -1.72
CA PRO A 30 10.46 -7.32 -3.18
C PRO A 30 9.16 -6.87 -3.86
N ALA A 31 8.01 -7.40 -3.45
CA ALA A 31 6.73 -7.02 -4.02
C ALA A 31 6.38 -5.56 -3.66
N LEU A 32 6.69 -5.15 -2.44
CA LEU A 32 6.47 -3.78 -1.99
C LEU A 32 7.35 -2.80 -2.79
N GLY A 33 8.59 -3.18 -3.07
CA GLY A 33 9.47 -2.38 -3.93
C GLY A 33 8.92 -2.24 -5.35
N TYR A 34 8.34 -3.30 -5.89
CA TYR A 34 7.66 -3.24 -7.18
C TYR A 34 6.48 -2.25 -7.16
N LEU A 35 5.65 -2.34 -6.12
CA LEU A 35 4.51 -1.43 -5.93
C LEU A 35 4.98 0.03 -5.87
N VAL A 36 6.03 0.30 -5.12
CA VAL A 36 6.61 1.64 -5.01
C VAL A 36 7.10 2.13 -6.37
N ALA A 37 7.93 1.34 -7.05
CA ALA A 37 8.56 1.77 -8.31
C ALA A 37 7.55 1.99 -9.43
N HIS A 38 6.56 1.13 -9.54
CA HIS A 38 5.64 1.11 -10.69
C HIS A 38 4.32 1.82 -10.45
N ILE A 39 3.94 2.06 -9.20
CA ILE A 39 2.65 2.64 -8.87
C ILE A 39 2.79 3.88 -7.99
N LEU A 40 3.46 3.79 -6.86
CA LEU A 40 3.48 4.88 -5.88
C LEU A 40 4.36 6.05 -6.31
N GLU A 41 5.53 5.80 -6.91
CA GLU A 41 6.38 6.87 -7.41
C GLU A 41 5.71 7.63 -8.57
N PRO A 42 5.12 6.95 -9.58
CA PRO A 42 4.34 7.65 -10.59
C PRO A 42 3.14 8.43 -10.03
N LEU A 43 2.44 7.86 -9.06
CA LEU A 43 1.34 8.55 -8.38
C LEU A 43 1.83 9.83 -7.70
N ARG A 44 2.99 9.76 -7.04
CA ARG A 44 3.63 10.91 -6.40
C ARG A 44 3.96 11.99 -7.42
N SER A 45 4.43 11.61 -8.59
CA SER A 45 4.73 12.57 -9.67
C SER A 45 3.47 13.30 -10.11
N ALA A 46 2.32 12.63 -10.07
CA ALA A 46 1.04 13.20 -10.51
C ALA A 46 0.39 14.09 -9.43
N PHE A 47 0.48 13.70 -8.14
CA PHE A 47 -0.32 14.33 -7.08
C PHE A 47 0.49 14.82 -5.88
N GLY A 48 1.81 14.84 -5.96
CA GLY A 48 2.64 15.28 -4.85
C GLY A 48 2.86 14.18 -3.82
N ALA A 49 3.35 14.55 -2.64
CA ALA A 49 3.74 13.59 -1.61
C ALA A 49 2.63 12.59 -1.31
N VAL A 50 3.01 11.31 -1.26
CA VAL A 50 2.10 10.21 -0.94
C VAL A 50 2.32 9.82 0.52
N HIS A 51 1.25 9.83 1.30
CA HIS A 51 1.26 9.39 2.69
C HIS A 51 0.69 7.97 2.79
N ILE A 52 1.44 7.07 3.41
CA ILE A 52 0.99 5.70 3.65
C ILE A 52 0.19 5.67 4.96
N VAL A 53 -1.10 5.51 4.82
CA VAL A 53 -2.03 5.45 5.96
C VAL A 53 -1.92 4.10 6.66
N SER A 54 -1.81 3.01 5.88
CA SER A 54 -1.67 1.66 6.40
C SER A 54 -0.96 0.80 5.37
N GLY A 55 0.08 0.09 5.81
CA GLY A 55 0.76 -0.91 5.01
C GLY A 55 0.56 -2.28 5.63
N TYR A 56 1.62 -2.84 6.25
CA TYR A 56 1.57 -4.12 6.93
C TYR A 56 0.66 -4.06 8.15
N ARG A 57 -0.16 -5.10 8.32
CA ARG A 57 -0.90 -5.36 9.56
C ARG A 57 -0.57 -6.75 10.06
N THR A 58 -0.30 -6.86 11.38
CA THR A 58 -0.31 -8.16 12.05
C THR A 58 -1.76 -8.66 12.12
N PRO A 59 -1.98 -9.97 12.30
CA PRO A 59 -3.34 -10.48 12.52
C PRO A 59 -4.07 -9.78 13.67
N HIS A 60 -3.35 -9.49 14.76
CA HIS A 60 -3.92 -8.77 15.90
C HIS A 60 -4.39 -7.36 15.50
N GLU A 61 -3.53 -6.58 14.84
CA GLU A 61 -3.86 -5.21 14.42
C GLU A 61 -4.99 -5.23 13.38
N ASN A 62 -4.99 -6.19 12.46
CA ASN A 62 -6.06 -6.34 11.48
C ASN A 62 -7.42 -6.58 12.17
N GLY A 63 -7.44 -7.40 13.22
CA GLY A 63 -8.64 -7.61 14.02
C GLY A 63 -9.09 -6.35 14.76
N MET A 64 -8.14 -5.58 15.30
CA MET A 64 -8.43 -4.36 16.05
C MET A 64 -9.06 -3.27 15.19
N VAL A 65 -8.66 -3.17 13.92
CA VAL A 65 -9.20 -2.16 13.00
C VAL A 65 -10.39 -2.66 12.18
N GLY A 66 -10.87 -3.89 12.45
CA GLY A 66 -12.00 -4.47 11.76
C GLY A 66 -11.71 -4.84 10.31
N GLY A 67 -10.47 -5.16 9.99
CA GLY A 67 -10.07 -5.57 8.65
C GLY A 67 -10.65 -6.93 8.26
N ALA A 68 -10.74 -7.19 6.95
CA ALA A 68 -11.22 -8.47 6.44
C ALA A 68 -10.29 -9.60 6.90
N PRO A 69 -10.82 -10.79 7.21
CA PRO A 69 -9.97 -11.91 7.68
C PRO A 69 -8.88 -12.31 6.70
N ASP A 70 -9.07 -12.08 5.40
CA ASP A 70 -8.09 -12.38 4.35
C ASP A 70 -7.54 -11.11 3.69
N SER A 71 -7.39 -10.05 4.47
CA SER A 71 -6.89 -8.76 3.98
C SER A 71 -5.49 -8.89 3.38
N ARG A 72 -5.23 -8.20 2.28
CA ARG A 72 -3.90 -8.10 1.66
C ARG A 72 -2.93 -7.27 2.50
N HIS A 73 -3.40 -6.56 3.52
CA HIS A 73 -2.54 -5.94 4.52
C HIS A 73 -1.83 -6.97 5.42
N LEU A 74 -2.30 -8.20 5.43
CA LEU A 74 -1.65 -9.32 6.12
C LEU A 74 -0.48 -9.82 5.27
N TYR A 75 0.66 -9.14 5.33
CA TYR A 75 1.83 -9.46 4.50
C TYR A 75 2.43 -10.83 4.84
N ASP A 76 2.21 -11.33 6.05
CA ASP A 76 2.63 -12.69 6.40
C ASP A 76 1.92 -13.74 5.55
N THR A 77 0.65 -13.50 5.24
CA THR A 77 -0.17 -14.39 4.40
C THR A 77 -0.01 -14.06 2.92
N HIS A 78 0.15 -12.77 2.59
CA HIS A 78 0.19 -12.27 1.22
C HIS A 78 1.46 -11.47 0.93
N PRO A 79 2.66 -12.09 1.04
CA PRO A 79 3.92 -11.35 0.86
C PRO A 79 4.15 -10.91 -0.59
N SER A 80 3.54 -11.59 -1.56
CA SER A 80 3.68 -11.26 -2.99
C SER A 80 2.63 -10.29 -3.50
N THR A 81 1.59 -10.02 -2.70
CA THR A 81 0.46 -9.19 -3.09
C THR A 81 0.11 -8.19 -1.99
N PRO A 82 1.10 -7.42 -1.50
CA PRO A 82 0.87 -6.51 -0.39
C PRO A 82 -0.07 -5.37 -0.78
N ALA A 83 -0.85 -4.92 0.20
CA ALA A 83 -1.76 -3.79 0.07
C ALA A 83 -1.24 -2.58 0.82
N VAL A 84 -1.56 -1.40 0.30
CA VAL A 84 -1.37 -0.13 1.00
C VAL A 84 -2.63 0.71 0.90
N ASP A 85 -2.92 1.44 1.97
CA ASP A 85 -3.90 2.51 1.99
C ASP A 85 -3.13 3.82 1.98
N LEU A 86 -3.54 4.76 1.16
CA LEU A 86 -2.77 5.97 0.93
C LEU A 86 -3.64 7.22 0.75
N THR A 87 -3.00 8.37 0.95
CA THR A 87 -3.50 9.68 0.55
C THR A 87 -2.39 10.42 -0.20
N CYS A 88 -2.75 11.45 -0.96
CA CYS A 88 -1.78 12.30 -1.65
C CYS A 88 -1.95 13.76 -1.22
N GLU A 89 -0.92 14.55 -1.47
CA GLU A 89 -0.88 15.97 -1.11
C GLU A 89 -1.90 16.80 -1.87
N ASN A 90 -2.05 16.54 -3.17
CA ASN A 90 -2.92 17.31 -4.06
C ASN A 90 -4.04 16.43 -4.61
N GLY A 91 -5.14 17.07 -5.00
CA GLY A 91 -6.29 16.36 -5.55
C GLY A 91 -7.19 15.78 -4.46
N THR A 92 -8.14 14.97 -4.89
CA THR A 92 -9.12 14.32 -4.01
C THR A 92 -8.95 12.81 -4.06
N THR A 93 -9.57 12.11 -3.12
CA THR A 93 -9.58 10.63 -3.11
C THR A 93 -10.12 10.09 -4.44
N ARG A 94 -11.14 10.73 -5.00
CA ARG A 94 -11.69 10.34 -6.30
C ARG A 94 -10.68 10.52 -7.43
N ASP A 95 -9.90 11.61 -7.41
CA ASP A 95 -8.87 11.85 -8.40
C ASP A 95 -7.78 10.77 -8.37
N TRP A 96 -7.33 10.39 -7.18
CA TRP A 96 -6.32 9.33 -7.01
C TRP A 96 -6.85 7.98 -7.49
N TYR A 97 -8.08 7.65 -7.09
CA TYR A 97 -8.72 6.41 -7.52
C TYR A 97 -8.82 6.33 -9.05
N ASN A 98 -9.31 7.39 -9.68
CA ASN A 98 -9.48 7.41 -11.13
C ASN A 98 -8.14 7.30 -11.86
N TRP A 99 -7.11 7.97 -11.36
CA TRP A 99 -5.76 7.87 -11.93
C TRP A 99 -5.23 6.44 -11.82
N LEU A 100 -5.35 5.84 -10.63
CA LEU A 100 -4.90 4.46 -10.39
C LEU A 100 -5.69 3.47 -11.26
N ALA A 101 -6.99 3.66 -11.42
CA ALA A 101 -7.82 2.80 -12.25
C ALA A 101 -7.37 2.79 -13.71
N ARG A 102 -6.86 3.92 -14.21
CA ARG A 102 -6.33 4.01 -15.57
C ARG A 102 -4.96 3.35 -15.72
N GLN A 103 -4.18 3.26 -14.63
CA GLN A 103 -2.84 2.67 -14.66
C GLN A 103 -2.86 1.16 -14.46
N LEU A 104 -3.84 0.63 -13.73
CA LEU A 104 -3.86 -0.77 -13.30
C LEU A 104 -4.72 -1.62 -14.21
N ILE A 105 -4.11 -2.66 -14.82
CA ILE A 105 -4.85 -3.69 -15.56
C ILE A 105 -5.39 -4.72 -14.59
N ALA A 106 -4.59 -5.09 -13.58
CA ALA A 106 -4.94 -6.05 -12.54
C ALA A 106 -4.75 -5.39 -11.17
N GLY A 107 -4.93 -6.15 -10.11
CA GLY A 107 -4.75 -5.67 -8.75
C GLY A 107 -6.04 -5.17 -8.11
N GLY A 108 -6.01 -5.04 -6.79
CA GLY A 108 -7.12 -4.50 -6.00
C GLY A 108 -7.05 -2.99 -5.93
N LEU A 109 -8.18 -2.35 -6.08
CA LEU A 109 -8.29 -0.90 -5.97
C LEU A 109 -9.63 -0.56 -5.29
N GLY A 110 -9.56 0.05 -4.11
CA GLY A 110 -10.72 0.38 -3.30
C GLY A 110 -10.85 1.87 -3.07
N TYR A 111 -12.07 2.38 -3.21
CA TYR A 111 -12.40 3.78 -2.93
C TYR A 111 -13.00 3.90 -1.53
N TYR A 112 -12.40 4.79 -0.73
CA TYR A 112 -12.95 5.20 0.56
C TYR A 112 -12.98 6.72 0.61
N THR A 113 -13.79 7.28 1.47
CA THR A 113 -13.89 8.76 1.56
C THR A 113 -12.59 9.37 2.10
N SER A 114 -11.84 8.63 2.91
CA SER A 114 -10.63 9.14 3.56
C SER A 114 -9.32 8.72 2.88
N HIS A 115 -9.34 7.69 2.02
CA HIS A 115 -8.11 7.13 1.42
C HIS A 115 -8.44 6.23 0.24
N VAL A 116 -7.41 5.75 -0.43
CA VAL A 116 -7.52 4.75 -1.50
C VAL A 116 -6.71 3.52 -1.08
N HIS A 117 -7.28 2.34 -1.32
CA HIS A 117 -6.60 1.06 -1.16
C HIS A 117 -6.07 0.60 -2.52
N VAL A 118 -4.81 0.13 -2.55
CA VAL A 118 -4.23 -0.50 -3.75
C VAL A 118 -3.44 -1.74 -3.32
N ASP A 119 -3.56 -2.83 -4.08
CA ASP A 119 -2.78 -4.04 -3.85
C ASP A 119 -2.39 -4.72 -5.16
N LEU A 120 -1.51 -5.72 -5.06
CA LEU A 120 -0.94 -6.41 -6.21
C LEU A 120 -1.60 -7.76 -6.51
N ARG A 121 -2.82 -8.01 -6.03
CA ARG A 121 -3.50 -9.28 -6.37
C ARG A 121 -3.57 -9.49 -7.87
N SER A 122 -3.56 -10.75 -8.30
CA SER A 122 -3.42 -11.08 -9.73
C SER A 122 -4.66 -10.79 -10.56
N THR A 123 -5.83 -10.77 -9.95
CA THR A 123 -7.10 -10.47 -10.63
C THR A 123 -7.57 -9.07 -10.27
N ALA A 124 -8.21 -8.39 -11.22
CA ALA A 124 -8.75 -7.06 -10.97
C ALA A 124 -9.92 -7.14 -9.97
N ALA A 125 -9.86 -6.29 -8.95
CA ALA A 125 -10.95 -6.12 -7.99
C ALA A 125 -11.13 -4.61 -7.77
N ARG A 126 -12.36 -4.15 -7.84
CA ARG A 126 -12.69 -2.72 -7.70
C ARG A 126 -13.85 -2.57 -6.74
N TRP A 127 -13.71 -1.64 -5.77
CA TRP A 127 -14.78 -1.34 -4.83
C TRP A 127 -14.72 0.10 -4.30
#